data_a2759f252809ef16ca2e0c0cbc45b772
#
_entry.id   a2759f252809ef16ca2e0c0cbc45b772
#
_cell.length_a   1.000
_cell.length_b   1.000
_cell.length_c   1.000
_cell.angle_alpha   90.00
_cell.angle_beta   90.00
_cell.angle_gamma   90.00
#
_symmetry.space_group_name_H-M   'P 1'
#
loop_
_entity.id
_entity.type
_entity.pdbx_description
1 polymer ?
#
loop_
_entity_poly.entity_id
_entity_poly.type
_entity_poly.pdbx_seq_one_letter_code
_entity_poly.pdbx_strand_id
1 'polypeptide(L)'
;MTLFLERGYDEVTVADIAERAGLTKRSFFNHFADKREAVFASVDALQESVLAALAEADADLGPLDAAVWAFAQAAAPVENYPDLARARQALIDSCLELQERDLMKRASMASAVAGALERRGVPRRSAAFAAQAATTVFTTALDDWVHEPERGLAPSIQGALDDLRTSLRSEDQGAHPHGGRADGRAAVLVPEP
;
A
#
# COMPACT_ATOMS: atom_id res chain seq x y z
N MET A 1 -11.66 1.43 -18.30
CA MET A 1 -12.36 1.94 -17.10
C MET A 1 -13.75 2.47 -17.41
N THR A 2 -13.94 3.38 -18.37
CA THR A 2 -15.24 3.99 -18.72
C THR A 2 -16.38 2.97 -18.92
N LEU A 3 -16.16 1.88 -19.65
CA LEU A 3 -17.16 0.83 -19.85
C LEU A 3 -17.64 0.18 -18.54
N PHE A 4 -16.74 -0.07 -17.61
CA PHE A 4 -17.08 -0.66 -16.32
C PHE A 4 -17.93 0.30 -15.47
N LEU A 5 -17.68 1.61 -15.58
CA LEU A 5 -18.48 2.63 -14.90
C LEU A 5 -19.87 2.81 -15.52
N GLU A 6 -19.97 2.69 -16.84
CA GLU A 6 -21.23 2.84 -17.59
C GLU A 6 -22.18 1.65 -17.38
N ARG A 7 -21.64 0.42 -17.27
CA ARG A 7 -22.44 -0.83 -17.32
C ARG A 7 -22.29 -1.73 -16.09
N GLY A 8 -21.34 -1.44 -15.20
CA GLY A 8 -20.94 -2.33 -14.13
C GLY A 8 -19.95 -3.41 -14.58
N TYR A 9 -19.23 -3.99 -13.61
CA TYR A 9 -18.17 -4.97 -13.91
C TYR A 9 -18.72 -6.23 -14.60
N ASP A 10 -19.83 -6.79 -14.11
CA ASP A 10 -20.33 -8.10 -14.55
C ASP A 10 -20.85 -8.06 -16.00
N GLU A 11 -21.51 -6.98 -16.39
CA GLU A 11 -22.10 -6.81 -17.71
C GLU A 11 -21.09 -6.52 -18.83
N VAL A 12 -19.85 -6.14 -18.49
CA VAL A 12 -18.80 -5.85 -19.47
C VAL A 12 -18.05 -7.13 -19.83
N THR A 13 -18.00 -7.43 -21.12
CA THR A 13 -17.25 -8.57 -21.66
C THR A 13 -15.89 -8.15 -22.23
N VAL A 14 -14.97 -9.13 -22.40
CA VAL A 14 -13.70 -8.90 -23.12
C VAL A 14 -13.94 -8.39 -24.54
N ALA A 15 -15.07 -8.78 -25.18
CA ALA A 15 -15.41 -8.30 -26.51
C ALA A 15 -15.68 -6.79 -26.50
N ASP A 16 -16.48 -6.31 -25.53
CA ASP A 16 -16.80 -4.90 -25.38
C ASP A 16 -15.54 -4.05 -25.12
N ILE A 17 -14.63 -4.56 -24.28
CA ILE A 17 -13.36 -3.88 -23.98
C ILE A 17 -12.50 -3.78 -25.23
N ALA A 18 -12.35 -4.88 -25.97
CA ALA A 18 -11.54 -4.93 -27.19
C ALA A 18 -12.11 -4.01 -28.26
N GLU A 19 -13.42 -4.07 -28.50
CA GLU A 19 -14.13 -3.21 -29.47
C GLU A 19 -13.94 -1.72 -29.12
N ARG A 20 -14.13 -1.34 -27.85
CA ARG A 20 -13.97 0.05 -27.38
C ARG A 20 -12.53 0.55 -27.58
N ALA A 21 -11.55 -0.33 -27.46
CA ALA A 21 -10.13 -0.03 -27.65
C ALA A 21 -9.68 -0.11 -29.14
N GLY A 22 -10.57 -0.44 -30.07
CA GLY A 22 -10.22 -0.65 -31.48
C GLY A 22 -9.35 -1.90 -31.68
N LEU A 23 -9.43 -2.89 -30.77
CA LEU A 23 -8.66 -4.11 -30.78
C LEU A 23 -9.53 -5.33 -31.09
N THR A 24 -8.87 -6.45 -31.48
CA THR A 24 -9.53 -7.75 -31.52
C THR A 24 -9.47 -8.43 -30.13
N LYS A 25 -10.38 -9.39 -29.88
CA LYS A 25 -10.29 -10.24 -28.68
C LYS A 25 -8.92 -10.93 -28.56
N ARG A 26 -8.34 -11.36 -29.68
CA ARG A 26 -7.01 -11.97 -29.73
C ARG A 26 -5.94 -10.99 -29.26
N SER A 27 -6.01 -9.74 -29.73
CA SER A 27 -5.09 -8.68 -29.29
C SER A 27 -5.23 -8.39 -27.81
N PHE A 28 -6.47 -8.39 -27.27
CA PHE A 28 -6.70 -8.25 -25.84
C PHE A 28 -5.98 -9.36 -25.04
N PHE A 29 -6.19 -10.62 -25.40
CA PHE A 29 -5.57 -11.76 -24.70
C PHE A 29 -4.06 -11.85 -24.85
N ASN A 30 -3.45 -11.15 -25.81
CA ASN A 30 -2.00 -11.00 -25.88
C ASN A 30 -1.44 -10.10 -24.75
N HIS A 31 -2.26 -9.22 -24.18
CA HIS A 31 -1.86 -8.26 -23.13
C HIS A 31 -2.42 -8.59 -21.75
N PHE A 32 -3.62 -9.18 -21.70
CA PHE A 32 -4.34 -9.43 -20.46
C PHE A 32 -4.85 -10.86 -20.41
N ALA A 33 -4.63 -11.54 -19.30
CA ALA A 33 -5.14 -12.91 -19.12
C ALA A 33 -6.67 -12.96 -19.07
N ASP A 34 -7.31 -11.95 -18.48
CA ASP A 34 -8.75 -11.83 -18.37
C ASP A 34 -9.19 -10.36 -18.21
N LYS A 35 -10.50 -10.10 -18.04
CA LYS A 35 -11.03 -8.74 -17.88
C LYS A 35 -10.60 -8.06 -16.57
N ARG A 36 -10.26 -8.84 -15.53
CA ARG A 36 -9.76 -8.31 -14.26
C ARG A 36 -8.42 -7.62 -14.46
N GLU A 37 -7.50 -8.27 -15.20
CA GLU A 37 -6.19 -7.70 -15.49
C GLU A 37 -6.28 -6.33 -16.18
N ALA A 38 -7.29 -6.11 -17.00
CA ALA A 38 -7.51 -4.79 -17.60
C ALA A 38 -7.83 -3.68 -16.57
N VAL A 39 -8.45 -4.02 -15.44
CA VAL A 39 -8.69 -3.08 -14.32
C VAL A 39 -7.37 -2.75 -13.60
N PHE A 40 -6.44 -3.69 -13.56
CA PHE A 40 -5.18 -3.58 -12.81
C PHE A 40 -3.96 -3.22 -13.66
N ALA A 41 -4.13 -2.96 -14.96
CA ALA A 41 -3.02 -2.61 -15.87
C ALA A 41 -2.16 -1.43 -15.36
N SER A 42 -2.79 -0.43 -14.74
CA SER A 42 -2.09 0.72 -14.16
C SER A 42 -1.27 0.35 -12.92
N VAL A 43 -1.64 -0.71 -12.22
CA VAL A 43 -0.90 -1.17 -11.01
C VAL A 43 0.41 -1.82 -11.40
N ASP A 44 0.43 -2.57 -12.50
CA ASP A 44 1.67 -3.19 -12.99
C ASP A 44 2.65 -2.12 -13.47
N ALA A 45 2.17 -1.11 -14.20
CA ALA A 45 2.97 0.04 -14.59
C ALA A 45 3.48 0.85 -13.37
N LEU A 46 2.65 1.02 -12.35
CA LEU A 46 3.05 1.65 -11.08
C LEU A 46 4.16 0.83 -10.41
N GLN A 47 4.05 -0.49 -10.36
CA GLN A 47 5.08 -1.35 -9.78
C GLN A 47 6.42 -1.18 -10.49
N GLU A 48 6.45 -1.18 -11.81
CA GLU A 48 7.66 -0.93 -12.59
C GLU A 48 8.27 0.43 -12.26
N SER A 49 7.44 1.47 -12.18
CA SER A 49 7.87 2.83 -11.83
C SER A 49 8.44 2.93 -10.41
N VAL A 50 7.81 2.26 -9.42
CA VAL A 50 8.30 2.19 -8.04
C VAL A 50 9.66 1.49 -7.98
N LEU A 51 9.83 0.38 -8.69
CA LEU A 51 11.10 -0.36 -8.70
C LEU A 51 12.22 0.46 -9.37
N ALA A 52 11.91 1.17 -10.45
CA ALA A 52 12.85 2.09 -11.10
C ALA A 52 13.25 3.24 -10.17
N ALA A 53 12.27 3.92 -9.56
CA ALA A 53 12.54 4.98 -8.60
C ALA A 53 13.35 4.48 -7.40
N LEU A 54 13.04 3.28 -6.88
CA LEU A 54 13.79 2.72 -5.75
C LEU A 54 15.26 2.44 -6.10
N ALA A 55 15.57 2.13 -7.36
CA ALA A 55 16.95 1.98 -7.81
C ALA A 55 17.72 3.30 -7.80
N GLU A 56 17.04 4.44 -8.00
CA GLU A 56 17.60 5.80 -7.99
C GLU A 56 17.57 6.46 -6.61
N ALA A 57 16.93 5.85 -5.62
CA ALA A 57 16.81 6.41 -4.28
C ALA A 57 18.20 6.58 -3.63
N ASP A 58 18.39 7.67 -2.88
CA ASP A 58 19.63 7.97 -2.17
C ASP A 58 20.06 6.78 -1.29
N ALA A 59 21.35 6.46 -1.34
CA ALA A 59 21.93 5.36 -0.57
C ALA A 59 21.87 5.58 0.95
N ASP A 60 21.82 6.84 1.39
CA ASP A 60 21.76 7.22 2.80
C ASP A 60 20.34 7.10 3.39
N LEU A 61 19.32 6.93 2.55
CA LEU A 61 17.96 6.71 3.03
C LEU A 61 17.80 5.34 3.69
N GLY A 62 17.15 5.34 4.86
CA GLY A 62 16.72 4.10 5.51
C GLY A 62 15.74 3.31 4.61
N PRO A 63 15.60 1.97 4.83
CA PRO A 63 14.82 1.12 3.93
C PRO A 63 13.36 1.57 3.75
N LEU A 64 12.69 2.00 4.83
CA LEU A 64 11.32 2.49 4.77
C LEU A 64 11.24 3.81 4.00
N ASP A 65 12.14 4.75 4.30
CA ASP A 65 12.15 6.07 3.65
C ASP A 65 12.45 5.96 2.16
N ALA A 66 13.38 5.11 1.77
CA ALA A 66 13.69 4.85 0.36
C ALA A 66 12.48 4.26 -0.39
N ALA A 67 11.78 3.30 0.23
CA ALA A 67 10.58 2.70 -0.37
C ALA A 67 9.43 3.72 -0.48
N VAL A 68 9.15 4.50 0.58
CA VAL A 68 8.09 5.52 0.56
C VAL A 68 8.42 6.63 -0.43
N TRP A 69 9.67 7.06 -0.51
CA TRP A 69 10.12 8.00 -1.52
C TRP A 69 9.88 7.47 -2.94
N ALA A 70 10.19 6.21 -3.20
CA ALA A 70 9.97 5.60 -4.50
C ALA A 70 8.48 5.55 -4.88
N PHE A 71 7.60 5.23 -3.93
CA PHE A 71 6.16 5.32 -4.14
C PHE A 71 5.71 6.74 -4.47
N ALA A 72 6.22 7.75 -3.75
CA ALA A 72 5.88 9.15 -4.01
C ALA A 72 6.31 9.60 -5.42
N GLN A 73 7.50 9.20 -5.87
CA GLN A 73 7.96 9.50 -7.24
C GLN A 73 7.07 8.82 -8.30
N ALA A 74 6.73 7.55 -8.08
CA ALA A 74 5.92 6.78 -9.03
C ALA A 74 4.44 7.21 -9.05
N ALA A 75 3.97 7.87 -7.99
CA ALA A 75 2.58 8.33 -7.87
C ALA A 75 2.28 9.60 -8.68
N ALA A 76 3.27 10.39 -9.06
CA ALA A 76 3.08 11.67 -9.75
C ALA A 76 2.16 11.58 -11.00
N PRO A 77 2.25 10.57 -11.89
CA PRO A 77 1.31 10.43 -13.00
C PRO A 77 -0.13 10.15 -12.57
N VAL A 78 -0.35 9.52 -11.40
CA VAL A 78 -1.69 9.19 -10.88
C VAL A 78 -2.44 10.46 -10.49
N GLU A 79 -1.73 11.46 -9.96
CA GLU A 79 -2.31 12.75 -9.56
C GLU A 79 -3.03 13.49 -10.69
N ASN A 80 -2.65 13.23 -11.94
CA ASN A 80 -3.31 13.85 -13.10
C ASN A 80 -4.72 13.31 -13.37
N TYR A 81 -5.12 12.21 -12.73
CA TYR A 81 -6.36 11.51 -13.03
C TYR A 81 -7.13 11.11 -11.75
N PRO A 82 -7.49 12.06 -10.86
CA PRO A 82 -8.13 11.74 -9.57
C PRO A 82 -9.49 11.07 -9.75
N ASP A 83 -10.27 11.49 -10.74
CA ASP A 83 -11.58 10.88 -11.02
C ASP A 83 -11.45 9.44 -11.51
N LEU A 84 -10.40 9.12 -12.26
CA LEU A 84 -10.13 7.76 -12.71
C LEU A 84 -9.71 6.86 -11.54
N ALA A 85 -8.88 7.37 -10.62
CA ALA A 85 -8.47 6.66 -9.43
C ALA A 85 -9.66 6.37 -8.51
N ARG A 86 -10.52 7.37 -8.27
CA ARG A 86 -11.78 7.23 -7.50
C ARG A 86 -12.71 6.20 -8.13
N ALA A 87 -12.90 6.29 -9.43
CA ALA A 87 -13.76 5.39 -10.18
C ALA A 87 -13.25 3.94 -10.14
N ARG A 88 -11.93 3.75 -10.21
CA ARG A 88 -11.31 2.44 -10.06
C ARG A 88 -11.52 1.88 -8.66
N GLN A 89 -11.33 2.69 -7.61
CA GLN A 89 -11.54 2.25 -6.23
C GLN A 89 -12.99 1.83 -6.01
N ALA A 90 -13.96 2.65 -6.41
CA ALA A 90 -15.38 2.33 -6.31
C ALA A 90 -15.75 1.02 -7.05
N LEU A 91 -15.12 0.77 -8.20
CA LEU A 91 -15.31 -0.48 -8.94
C LEU A 91 -14.76 -1.68 -8.16
N ILE A 92 -13.58 -1.57 -7.58
CA ILE A 92 -12.97 -2.62 -6.75
C ILE A 92 -13.86 -2.92 -5.54
N ASP A 93 -14.33 -1.88 -4.84
CA ASP A 93 -15.17 -2.01 -3.65
C ASP A 93 -16.52 -2.67 -3.94
N SER A 94 -17.03 -2.53 -5.17
CA SER A 94 -18.30 -3.11 -5.60
C SER A 94 -18.24 -4.61 -5.95
N CYS A 95 -17.05 -5.22 -6.07
CA CYS A 95 -16.89 -6.56 -6.60
C CYS A 95 -15.84 -7.36 -5.81
N LEU A 96 -16.28 -8.44 -5.13
CA LEU A 96 -15.40 -9.28 -4.31
C LEU A 96 -14.22 -9.86 -5.10
N GLU A 97 -14.45 -10.28 -6.34
CA GLU A 97 -13.40 -10.81 -7.22
C GLU A 97 -12.29 -9.78 -7.50
N LEU A 98 -12.66 -8.49 -7.61
CA LEU A 98 -11.69 -7.40 -7.76
C LEU A 98 -10.98 -7.07 -6.45
N GLN A 99 -11.68 -7.14 -5.31
CA GLN A 99 -11.05 -6.97 -3.97
C GLN A 99 -9.99 -8.03 -3.72
N GLU A 100 -10.30 -9.32 -4.00
CA GLU A 100 -9.33 -10.41 -3.89
C GLU A 100 -8.10 -10.16 -4.79
N ARG A 101 -8.34 -9.72 -6.01
CA ARG A 101 -7.25 -9.41 -6.95
C ARG A 101 -6.41 -8.22 -6.50
N ASP A 102 -7.02 -7.18 -5.95
CA ASP A 102 -6.32 -6.02 -5.40
C ASP A 102 -5.40 -6.43 -4.23
N LEU A 103 -5.88 -7.27 -3.32
CA LEU A 103 -5.04 -7.82 -2.24
C LEU A 103 -3.84 -8.60 -2.77
N MET A 104 -4.02 -9.41 -3.81
CA MET A 104 -2.92 -10.13 -4.46
C MET A 104 -1.91 -9.18 -5.13
N LYS A 105 -2.38 -8.11 -5.79
CA LYS A 105 -1.51 -7.09 -6.41
C LYS A 105 -0.73 -6.31 -5.35
N ARG A 106 -1.35 -5.95 -4.22
CA ARG A 106 -0.65 -5.31 -3.08
C ARG A 106 0.42 -6.23 -2.49
N ALA A 107 0.12 -7.51 -2.31
CA ALA A 107 1.11 -8.49 -1.82
C ALA A 107 2.29 -8.67 -2.82
N SER A 108 1.99 -8.71 -4.12
CA SER A 108 3.00 -8.75 -5.19
C SER A 108 3.90 -7.52 -5.17
N MET A 109 3.31 -6.32 -5.04
CA MET A 109 4.02 -5.05 -4.93
C MET A 109 4.99 -5.07 -3.73
N ALA A 110 4.51 -5.43 -2.54
CA ALA A 110 5.34 -5.50 -1.34
C ALA A 110 6.49 -6.51 -1.51
N SER A 111 6.23 -7.67 -2.14
CA SER A 111 7.27 -8.65 -2.43
C SER A 111 8.34 -8.13 -3.39
N ALA A 112 7.92 -7.43 -4.46
CA ALA A 112 8.82 -6.84 -5.44
C ALA A 112 9.70 -5.74 -4.83
N VAL A 113 9.11 -4.86 -4.00
CA VAL A 113 9.84 -3.81 -3.26
C VAL A 113 10.81 -4.42 -2.27
N ALA A 114 10.42 -5.47 -1.52
CA ALA A 114 11.33 -6.18 -0.60
C ALA A 114 12.55 -6.74 -1.35
N GLY A 115 12.33 -7.41 -2.49
CA GLY A 115 13.41 -7.92 -3.33
C GLY A 115 14.34 -6.80 -3.87
N ALA A 116 13.79 -5.62 -4.16
CA ALA A 116 14.59 -4.47 -4.58
C ALA A 116 15.43 -3.91 -3.41
N LEU A 117 14.87 -3.83 -2.21
CA LEU A 117 15.60 -3.43 -1.01
C LEU A 117 16.71 -4.44 -0.65
N GLU A 118 16.48 -5.75 -0.81
CA GLU A 118 17.51 -6.77 -0.61
C GLU A 118 18.67 -6.57 -1.60
N ARG A 119 18.41 -6.24 -2.86
CA ARG A 119 19.46 -5.90 -3.83
C ARG A 119 20.27 -4.65 -3.46
N ARG A 120 19.68 -3.74 -2.68
CA ARG A 120 20.38 -2.59 -2.08
C ARG A 120 21.17 -2.93 -0.82
N GLY A 121 21.22 -4.21 -0.43
CA GLY A 121 21.97 -4.68 0.76
C GLY A 121 21.18 -4.68 2.06
N VAL A 122 19.86 -4.41 2.03
CA VAL A 122 19.01 -4.45 3.22
C VAL A 122 18.79 -5.91 3.62
N PRO A 123 19.00 -6.28 4.91
CA PRO A 123 18.72 -7.64 5.38
C PRO A 123 17.28 -8.05 5.09
N ARG A 124 17.06 -9.28 4.62
CA ARG A 124 15.76 -9.80 4.14
C ARG A 124 14.59 -9.48 5.07
N ARG A 125 14.75 -9.67 6.38
CA ARG A 125 13.68 -9.41 7.35
C ARG A 125 13.32 -7.93 7.41
N SER A 126 14.31 -7.06 7.42
CA SER A 126 14.12 -5.60 7.43
C SER A 126 13.52 -5.12 6.11
N ALA A 127 13.97 -5.67 4.98
CA ALA A 127 13.41 -5.39 3.66
C ALA A 127 11.92 -5.75 3.57
N ALA A 128 11.54 -6.93 4.09
CA ALA A 128 10.15 -7.36 4.14
C ALA A 128 9.27 -6.41 4.96
N PHE A 129 9.72 -6.02 6.17
CA PHE A 129 8.97 -5.07 7.00
C PHE A 129 8.86 -3.69 6.35
N ALA A 130 9.96 -3.15 5.82
CA ALA A 130 9.96 -1.85 5.17
C ALA A 130 9.04 -1.82 3.94
N ALA A 131 9.07 -2.87 3.12
CA ALA A 131 8.23 -2.99 1.93
C ALA A 131 6.74 -3.07 2.28
N GLN A 132 6.36 -3.86 3.29
CA GLN A 132 4.98 -3.95 3.76
C GLN A 132 4.51 -2.62 4.32
N ALA A 133 5.31 -1.98 5.19
CA ALA A 133 4.97 -0.68 5.76
C ALA A 133 4.81 0.39 4.67
N ALA A 134 5.74 0.47 3.71
CA ALA A 134 5.67 1.42 2.60
C ALA A 134 4.45 1.18 1.70
N THR A 135 4.11 -0.08 1.42
CA THR A 135 2.91 -0.43 0.65
C THR A 135 1.64 -0.01 1.40
N THR A 136 1.59 -0.21 2.72
CA THR A 136 0.48 0.23 3.56
C THR A 136 0.37 1.75 3.58
N VAL A 137 1.47 2.47 3.80
CA VAL A 137 1.52 3.95 3.75
C VAL A 137 0.97 4.45 2.41
N PHE A 138 1.41 3.88 1.30
CA PHE A 138 0.95 4.27 -0.03
C PHE A 138 -0.55 4.01 -0.24
N THR A 139 -1.04 2.82 0.13
CA THR A 139 -2.46 2.47 -0.07
C THR A 139 -3.40 3.29 0.81
N THR A 140 -3.01 3.59 2.06
CA THR A 140 -3.75 4.48 2.95
C THR A 140 -3.78 5.90 2.39
N ALA A 141 -2.63 6.43 1.97
CA ALA A 141 -2.54 7.75 1.36
C ALA A 141 -3.33 7.88 0.06
N LEU A 142 -3.36 6.82 -0.75
CA LEU A 142 -4.15 6.77 -1.99
C LEU A 142 -5.64 6.81 -1.69
N ASP A 143 -6.10 6.07 -0.67
CA ASP A 143 -7.49 6.06 -0.24
C ASP A 143 -7.91 7.44 0.28
N ASP A 144 -7.13 8.06 1.16
CA ASP A 144 -7.38 9.42 1.65
C ASP A 144 -7.42 10.43 0.49
N TRP A 145 -6.44 10.37 -0.42
CA TRP A 145 -6.34 11.31 -1.54
C TRP A 145 -7.50 11.15 -2.54
N VAL A 146 -8.00 9.95 -2.78
CA VAL A 146 -9.15 9.72 -3.65
C VAL A 146 -10.39 10.44 -3.12
N HIS A 147 -10.52 10.60 -1.79
CA HIS A 147 -11.62 11.32 -1.15
C HIS A 147 -11.35 12.83 -1.05
N GLU A 148 -10.09 13.24 -0.88
CA GLU A 148 -9.65 14.64 -0.72
C GLU A 148 -8.51 14.98 -1.72
N PRO A 149 -8.75 15.02 -3.04
CA PRO A 149 -7.67 15.13 -4.04
C PRO A 149 -6.95 16.49 -3.99
N GLU A 150 -7.58 17.53 -3.43
CA GLU A 150 -7.01 18.87 -3.30
C GLU A 150 -5.74 18.90 -2.42
N ARG A 151 -5.60 17.92 -1.53
CA ARG A 151 -4.44 17.78 -0.65
C ARG A 151 -3.17 17.35 -1.40
N GLY A 152 -3.31 16.74 -2.58
CA GLY A 152 -2.22 16.13 -3.33
C GLY A 152 -1.81 14.74 -2.79
N LEU A 153 -1.40 13.84 -3.69
CA LEU A 153 -1.06 12.46 -3.31
C LEU A 153 0.30 12.40 -2.58
N ALA A 154 1.30 13.17 -3.04
CA ALA A 154 2.60 13.19 -2.39
C ALA A 154 2.55 13.71 -0.93
N PRO A 155 1.85 14.82 -0.61
CA PRO A 155 1.60 15.22 0.79
C PRO A 155 0.81 14.18 1.60
N SER A 156 -0.16 13.48 0.99
CA SER A 156 -0.91 12.42 1.66
C SER A 156 -0.02 11.22 2.04
N ILE A 157 0.92 10.84 1.15
CA ILE A 157 1.92 9.80 1.42
C ILE A 157 2.81 10.20 2.61
N GLN A 158 3.26 11.46 2.65
CA GLN A 158 4.07 11.94 3.76
C GLN A 158 3.29 11.95 5.06
N GLY A 159 2.04 12.40 5.04
CA GLY A 159 1.14 12.37 6.21
C GLY A 159 0.95 10.96 6.76
N ALA A 160 0.62 10.00 5.91
CA ALA A 160 0.45 8.60 6.30
C ALA A 160 1.73 7.98 6.88
N LEU A 161 2.92 8.36 6.38
CA LEU A 161 4.20 7.95 6.95
C LEU A 161 4.40 8.53 8.35
N ASP A 162 4.07 9.79 8.56
CA ASP A 162 4.23 10.46 9.86
C ASP A 162 3.25 9.89 10.90
N ASP A 163 2.03 9.52 10.48
CA ASP A 163 1.04 8.84 11.33
C ASP A 163 1.52 7.44 11.73
N LEU A 164 2.07 6.66 10.79
CA LEU A 164 2.68 5.38 11.09
C LEU A 164 3.79 5.52 12.13
N ARG A 165 4.70 6.49 11.95
CA ARG A 165 5.81 6.74 12.89
C ARG A 165 5.31 7.17 14.26
N THR A 166 4.25 7.96 14.31
CA THR A 166 3.64 8.42 15.57
C THR A 166 3.00 7.26 16.31
N SER A 167 2.27 6.39 15.62
CA SER A 167 1.64 5.20 16.20
C SER A 167 2.68 4.29 16.85
N LEU A 168 3.83 4.06 16.20
CA LEU A 168 4.92 3.23 16.74
C LEU A 168 5.59 3.86 17.96
N ARG A 169 5.70 5.19 18.04
CA ARG A 169 6.31 5.90 19.20
C ARG A 169 5.40 5.96 20.41
N SER A 170 4.08 6.04 20.20
CA SER A 170 3.11 6.12 21.30
C SER A 170 3.07 4.85 22.15
N GLU A 171 3.37 3.70 21.59
CA GLU A 171 3.48 2.43 22.32
C GLU A 171 4.70 2.40 23.25
N ASP A 172 5.80 3.05 22.89
CA ASP A 172 7.03 3.09 23.68
C ASP A 172 6.89 3.95 24.96
N GLN A 173 5.97 4.91 24.99
CA GLN A 173 5.70 5.78 26.15
C GLN A 173 4.67 5.18 27.13
N GLY A 174 3.92 4.16 26.75
CA GLY A 174 2.92 3.48 27.58
C GLY A 174 3.46 2.41 28.52
N ALA A 175 4.70 1.97 28.33
CA ALA A 175 5.34 0.95 29.16
C ALA A 175 6.06 1.56 30.38
N HIS A 176 5.33 2.23 31.30
CA HIS A 176 5.87 2.50 32.61
C HIS A 176 5.77 1.23 33.48
N PRO A 177 6.87 0.75 34.03
CA PRO A 177 6.80 -0.32 35.01
C PRO A 177 6.12 0.20 36.27
N HIS A 178 5.03 -0.44 36.65
CA HIS A 178 4.50 -0.32 38.00
C HIS A 178 5.61 -0.70 38.99
N GLY A 179 6.30 0.30 39.51
CA GLY A 179 7.17 0.19 40.66
C GLY A 179 6.36 -0.25 41.86
N GLY A 180 6.37 -1.53 42.13
CA GLY A 180 5.81 -2.11 43.33
C GLY A 180 6.52 -1.56 44.57
N ARG A 181 5.83 -0.73 45.30
CA ARG A 181 6.20 -0.34 46.65
C ARG A 181 5.73 -1.45 47.58
N ALA A 182 6.60 -2.39 47.85
CA ALA A 182 6.41 -3.37 48.93
C ALA A 182 6.93 -2.75 50.22
N ASP A 183 6.06 -2.09 50.98
CA ASP A 183 6.28 -1.85 52.40
C ASP A 183 5.48 -2.91 53.18
N GLY A 184 6.14 -4.05 53.42
CA GLY A 184 5.65 -5.14 54.23
C GLY A 184 6.37 -5.15 55.58
N ARG A 185 5.92 -4.39 56.55
CA ARG A 185 6.22 -4.67 57.97
C ARG A 185 5.20 -5.68 58.50
N ALA A 186 5.56 -6.93 58.49
CA ALA A 186 4.89 -7.97 59.29
C ALA A 186 5.51 -7.99 60.68
N ALA A 187 4.74 -7.54 61.70
CA ALA A 187 5.07 -7.76 63.11
C ALA A 187 4.73 -9.21 63.44
N VAL A 188 5.74 -9.96 63.85
CA VAL A 188 5.63 -11.28 64.41
C VAL A 188 5.20 -11.14 65.87
N LEU A 189 3.99 -11.63 66.20
CA LEU A 189 3.57 -11.86 67.59
C LEU A 189 3.80 -13.36 67.91
N VAL A 190 4.70 -13.63 68.84
CA VAL A 190 4.92 -14.95 69.41
C VAL A 190 4.08 -15.01 70.70
N PRO A 191 3.30 -16.04 70.95
CA PRO A 191 2.81 -16.35 72.30
C PRO A 191 3.68 -17.40 72.95
N GLU A 192 4.10 -17.13 74.16
CA GLU A 192 4.59 -18.11 75.14
C GLU A 192 3.71 -18.05 76.38
N PRO A 193 3.83 -19.03 77.32
CA PRO A 193 3.69 -20.50 77.23
C PRO A 193 2.33 -21.00 77.78
#